data_d39514b1b578e3c058b87762a43af394
#
_entry.id   d39514b1b578e3c058b87762a43af394
#
_cell.length_a   1.000
_cell.length_b   1.000
_cell.length_c   1.000
_cell.angle_alpha   90.00
_cell.angle_beta   90.00
_cell.angle_gamma   90.00
#
_symmetry.space_group_name_H-M   'P 1'
#
loop_
_entity.id
_entity.type
_entity.pdbx_description
1 polymer ?
#
loop_
_entity_poly.entity_id
_entity_poly.type
_entity_poly.pdbx_seq_one_letter_code
_entity_poly.pdbx_strand_id
1 'polypeptide(L)'
;MKHIQAASSSISRLSYKLASSYGEAAARAKFEGAQFLLDELHEVCGRKFRIMDTSQENSRGGSRARDHEIIKASIIGIVGNMLLVAFKLVIGFFSHSIAIILDGVNNATDALSSIITIVGTKLAARRPDRHHPFGYGSIEYLTSVVIAIIILVAGFLSLRESIQKIIDPGHPSYSAITITIIIVAIIAKVFLGICFNHYGKKTKSEALIASGIDSNYDAVLSAGTLVVAFAQNIWNLNIDGIVGLIISFVVLKAGFEVLRDALGPIIGLPESKKLVDSIVSYASSFSPVEGVHDVIMDDFGPNKVIGSMRIEVPDDMEAWRIHELTREISSGIAEKFGISMTIGIYATNRAGMFANMRASLDRIVNENANIRQVHGFYCDAQNKICYFDLVIAFNVNGESIKASVVDALKKAYPAYSFDVEIDRSLED
;
A
#
# COMPACT_ATOMS: atom_id res chain seq x y z
N MET A 1 21.87 19.81 13.35
CA MET A 1 21.66 21.20 12.88
C MET A 1 22.92 21.85 12.27
N LYS A 2 24.04 21.97 12.96
CA LYS A 2 25.29 22.58 12.40
C LYS A 2 25.82 21.90 11.11
N HIS A 3 25.68 20.60 10.98
CA HIS A 3 26.13 19.85 9.79
C HIS A 3 25.24 20.02 8.56
N ILE A 4 23.93 20.26 8.74
CA ILE A 4 22.98 20.52 7.65
C ILE A 4 23.18 21.94 7.10
N GLN A 5 23.45 22.93 7.96
CA GLN A 5 23.80 24.28 7.54
C GLN A 5 25.13 24.34 6.79
N ALA A 6 26.12 23.52 7.18
CA ALA A 6 27.39 23.41 6.46
C ALA A 6 27.21 22.78 5.08
N ALA A 7 26.35 21.77 4.93
CA ALA A 7 26.00 21.15 3.65
C ALA A 7 25.28 22.14 2.71
N SER A 8 24.31 22.89 3.22
CA SER A 8 23.57 23.92 2.46
C SER A 8 24.50 25.01 1.91
N SER A 9 25.43 25.51 2.73
CA SER A 9 26.39 26.54 2.30
C SER A 9 27.42 26.03 1.29
N SER A 10 27.76 24.73 1.34
CA SER A 10 28.67 24.09 0.38
C SER A 10 28.00 23.84 -0.97
N ILE A 11 26.74 23.41 -0.95
CA ILE A 11 25.91 23.19 -2.14
C ILE A 11 25.65 24.53 -2.85
N SER A 12 25.34 25.60 -2.12
CA SER A 12 25.16 26.96 -2.67
C SER A 12 26.43 27.49 -3.37
N ARG A 13 27.61 27.26 -2.83
CA ARG A 13 28.88 27.63 -3.48
C ARG A 13 29.20 26.79 -4.72
N LEU A 14 28.84 25.51 -4.72
CA LEU A 14 28.99 24.63 -5.89
C LEU A 14 28.06 25.04 -7.03
N SER A 15 26.81 25.43 -6.71
CA SER A 15 25.82 25.87 -7.70
C SER A 15 26.28 27.12 -8.45
N TYR A 16 26.85 28.07 -7.75
CA TYR A 16 27.35 29.30 -8.36
C TYR A 16 28.54 29.05 -9.32
N LYS A 17 29.43 28.11 -9.00
CA LYS A 17 30.52 27.70 -9.87
C LYS A 17 30.06 26.88 -11.10
N LEU A 18 29.03 26.06 -10.96
CA LEU A 18 28.50 25.26 -12.07
C LEU A 18 27.64 26.09 -13.03
N ALA A 19 26.89 27.08 -12.52
CA ALA A 19 26.07 28.00 -13.34
C ALA A 19 26.97 28.87 -14.28
N SER A 20 28.17 29.21 -13.89
CA SER A 20 29.09 29.97 -14.71
C SER A 20 29.72 29.18 -15.88
N SER A 21 29.58 27.84 -15.89
CA SER A 21 30.24 26.97 -16.88
C SER A 21 29.28 26.28 -17.86
N TYR A 22 27.96 26.17 -17.56
CA TYR A 22 27.07 25.25 -18.29
C TYR A 22 25.63 25.76 -18.53
N GLY A 23 25.40 27.01 -18.82
CA GLY A 23 24.10 27.51 -19.24
C GLY A 23 23.06 27.65 -18.09
N GLU A 24 22.80 28.89 -17.73
CA GLU A 24 22.10 29.32 -16.51
C GLU A 24 20.70 28.77 -16.25
N ALA A 25 19.92 28.44 -17.28
CA ALA A 25 18.49 28.17 -17.10
C ALA A 25 18.18 26.75 -16.58
N ALA A 26 18.91 25.72 -17.05
CA ALA A 26 18.63 24.33 -16.66
C ALA A 26 19.25 23.96 -15.29
N ALA A 27 20.38 24.60 -14.94
CA ALA A 27 21.01 24.43 -13.63
C ALA A 27 20.20 25.15 -12.53
N ARG A 28 19.67 26.34 -12.78
CA ARG A 28 18.83 27.08 -11.81
C ARG A 28 17.55 26.33 -11.43
N ALA A 29 16.78 25.83 -12.38
CA ALA A 29 15.49 25.19 -12.09
C ALA A 29 15.64 23.89 -11.25
N LYS A 30 16.71 23.12 -11.45
CA LYS A 30 16.97 21.92 -10.64
C LYS A 30 17.54 22.23 -9.25
N PHE A 31 18.31 23.34 -9.13
CA PHE A 31 18.92 23.74 -7.86
C PHE A 31 17.96 24.54 -6.96
N GLU A 32 17.08 25.37 -7.52
CA GLU A 32 16.04 26.06 -6.76
C GLU A 32 15.05 25.07 -6.14
N GLY A 33 14.70 23.98 -6.83
CA GLY A 33 13.90 22.89 -6.25
C GLY A 33 14.59 22.18 -5.09
N ALA A 34 15.89 21.94 -5.17
CA ALA A 34 16.65 21.31 -4.08
C ALA A 34 16.85 22.26 -2.89
N GLN A 35 17.00 23.55 -3.14
CA GLN A 35 17.14 24.58 -2.08
C GLN A 35 15.80 24.79 -1.36
N PHE A 36 14.70 24.89 -2.09
CA PHE A 36 13.36 24.98 -1.54
C PHE A 36 13.04 23.78 -0.61
N LEU A 37 13.38 22.56 -1.05
CA LEU A 37 13.19 21.34 -0.25
C LEU A 37 14.09 21.31 1.01
N LEU A 38 15.30 21.83 0.95
CA LEU A 38 16.19 21.93 2.12
C LEU A 38 15.71 22.97 3.13
N ASP A 39 15.13 24.07 2.67
CA ASP A 39 14.58 25.13 3.53
C ASP A 39 13.27 24.65 4.19
N GLU A 40 12.43 23.92 3.47
CA GLU A 40 11.22 23.31 4.01
C GLU A 40 11.55 22.19 5.03
N LEU A 41 12.60 21.41 4.77
CA LEU A 41 13.15 20.44 5.73
C LEU A 41 13.67 21.09 7.01
N HIS A 42 14.29 22.27 6.90
CA HIS A 42 14.77 23.02 8.06
C HIS A 42 13.60 23.54 8.90
N GLU A 43 12.50 23.95 8.27
CA GLU A 43 11.30 24.40 8.94
C GLU A 43 10.53 23.26 9.61
N VAL A 44 10.42 22.10 8.96
CA VAL A 44 9.76 20.88 9.47
C VAL A 44 10.58 20.22 10.60
N CYS A 45 11.91 20.12 10.46
CA CYS A 45 12.80 19.60 11.51
C CYS A 45 12.95 20.56 12.70
N GLY A 46 12.84 21.88 12.48
CA GLY A 46 13.06 22.89 13.53
C GLY A 46 11.90 23.09 14.49
N ARG A 47 10.65 22.86 14.06
CA ARG A 47 9.46 23.25 14.81
C ARG A 47 8.92 22.29 15.86
N LYS A 48 9.28 21.01 15.90
CA LYS A 48 8.69 20.10 16.92
C LYS A 48 9.54 18.94 17.39
N PHE A 49 10.65 19.25 18.04
CA PHE A 49 11.28 18.31 18.97
C PHE A 49 10.81 18.46 20.41
N ARG A 50 9.72 19.23 20.62
CA ARG A 50 9.18 19.47 21.96
C ARG A 50 7.70 19.13 22.01
N ILE A 51 7.35 18.33 22.99
CA ILE A 51 6.03 17.96 23.51
C ILE A 51 5.41 16.73 22.89
N MET A 52 5.54 15.61 23.57
CA MET A 52 4.46 14.65 23.72
C MET A 52 4.47 14.07 25.14
N ASP A 53 3.47 14.48 25.90
CA ASP A 53 3.21 14.04 27.26
C ASP A 53 2.39 12.73 27.26
N THR A 54 2.64 11.97 28.30
CA THR A 54 2.20 10.63 28.64
C THR A 54 0.71 10.59 29.01
N SER A 55 -0.09 9.84 28.26
CA SER A 55 -1.27 9.12 28.79
C SER A 55 -2.11 8.48 27.68
N GLN A 56 -1.79 7.28 27.31
CA GLN A 56 -2.57 6.18 26.71
C GLN A 56 -1.60 5.11 26.15
N GLU A 57 -1.02 4.31 27.02
CA GLU A 57 0.25 3.62 26.74
C GLU A 57 0.17 2.24 26.08
N ASN A 58 -0.96 1.53 26.01
CA ASN A 58 -0.91 0.11 25.65
C ASN A 58 -1.18 -0.23 24.16
N SER A 59 -2.05 0.46 23.44
CA SER A 59 -2.21 0.26 21.99
C SER A 59 -1.27 1.13 21.14
N ARG A 60 -0.72 2.18 21.74
CA ARG A 60 0.18 3.16 21.10
C ARG A 60 1.66 2.76 21.10
N GLY A 61 2.07 1.82 21.93
CA GLY A 61 3.46 1.33 21.98
C GLY A 61 3.87 0.66 20.65
N GLY A 62 3.01 -0.15 20.09
CA GLY A 62 3.26 -0.85 18.82
C GLY A 62 3.35 0.10 17.60
N SER A 63 2.43 1.06 17.50
CA SER A 63 2.43 2.03 16.38
C SER A 63 3.64 2.96 16.43
N ARG A 64 3.98 3.52 17.59
CA ARG A 64 5.18 4.37 17.75
C ARG A 64 6.48 3.62 17.49
N ALA A 65 6.58 2.37 17.93
CA ALA A 65 7.75 1.54 17.66
C ALA A 65 7.88 1.25 16.15
N ARG A 66 6.76 0.98 15.47
CA ARG A 66 6.68 0.82 14.02
C ARG A 66 7.18 2.06 13.27
N ASP A 67 6.64 3.24 13.58
CA ASP A 67 7.01 4.49 12.94
C ASP A 67 8.50 4.83 13.17
N HIS A 68 9.02 4.54 14.36
CA HIS A 68 10.44 4.72 14.67
C HIS A 68 11.35 3.81 13.82
N GLU A 69 10.96 2.55 13.60
CA GLU A 69 11.71 1.63 12.73
C GLU A 69 11.69 2.09 11.26
N ILE A 70 10.54 2.60 10.77
CA ILE A 70 10.43 3.16 9.41
C ILE A 70 11.35 4.37 9.25
N ILE A 71 11.29 5.31 10.19
CA ILE A 71 12.13 6.52 10.17
C ILE A 71 13.62 6.16 10.25
N LYS A 72 13.97 5.18 11.09
CA LYS A 72 15.35 4.68 11.20
C LYS A 72 15.87 4.11 9.89
N ALA A 73 15.09 3.25 9.24
CA ALA A 73 15.45 2.68 7.94
C ALA A 73 15.60 3.76 6.87
N SER A 74 14.68 4.75 6.84
CA SER A 74 14.75 5.86 5.90
C SER A 74 15.96 6.77 6.14
N ILE A 75 16.37 6.98 7.41
CA ILE A 75 17.61 7.73 7.73
C ILE A 75 18.85 6.96 7.22
N ILE A 76 18.87 5.64 7.37
CA ILE A 76 19.95 4.80 6.80
C ILE A 76 19.99 4.98 5.28
N GLY A 77 18.84 5.03 4.62
CA GLY A 77 18.74 5.29 3.19
C GLY A 77 19.28 6.66 2.78
N ILE A 78 18.87 7.71 3.50
CA ILE A 78 19.38 9.07 3.23
C ILE A 78 20.90 9.11 3.39
N VAL A 79 21.44 8.58 4.48
CA VAL A 79 22.89 8.58 4.73
C VAL A 79 23.61 7.76 3.66
N GLY A 80 23.12 6.57 3.32
CA GLY A 80 23.73 5.71 2.30
C GLY A 80 23.74 6.37 0.92
N ASN A 81 22.61 6.92 0.48
CA ASN A 81 22.53 7.61 -0.81
C ASN A 81 23.36 8.91 -0.82
N MET A 82 23.39 9.68 0.27
CA MET A 82 24.24 10.87 0.37
C MET A 82 25.74 10.53 0.34
N LEU A 83 26.15 9.42 0.93
CA LEU A 83 27.54 8.94 0.80
C LEU A 83 27.88 8.57 -0.65
N LEU A 84 26.94 7.92 -1.37
CA LEU A 84 27.11 7.62 -2.80
C LEU A 84 27.19 8.90 -3.64
N VAL A 85 26.33 9.89 -3.35
CA VAL A 85 26.39 11.22 -4.00
C VAL A 85 27.75 11.85 -3.80
N ALA A 86 28.22 11.95 -2.56
CA ALA A 86 29.49 12.56 -2.24
C ALA A 86 30.69 11.83 -2.95
N PHE A 87 30.66 10.49 -2.89
CA PHE A 87 31.64 9.65 -3.54
C PHE A 87 31.70 9.86 -5.06
N LYS A 88 30.55 9.82 -5.74
CA LYS A 88 30.44 10.02 -7.19
C LYS A 88 30.77 11.43 -7.60
N LEU A 89 30.35 12.46 -6.86
CA LEU A 89 30.67 13.85 -7.17
C LEU A 89 32.19 14.12 -7.05
N VAL A 90 32.83 13.61 -5.99
CA VAL A 90 34.30 13.78 -5.81
C VAL A 90 35.04 13.11 -6.97
N ILE A 91 34.75 11.86 -7.28
CA ILE A 91 35.43 11.16 -8.35
C ILE A 91 35.10 11.75 -9.73
N GLY A 92 33.82 12.08 -9.98
CA GLY A 92 33.42 12.73 -11.23
C GLY A 92 34.12 14.06 -11.49
N PHE A 93 34.31 14.83 -10.42
CA PHE A 93 35.11 16.08 -10.52
C PHE A 93 36.57 15.83 -10.88
N PHE A 94 37.23 14.92 -10.16
CA PHE A 94 38.66 14.63 -10.44
C PHE A 94 38.89 13.90 -11.76
N SER A 95 37.93 13.07 -12.21
CA SER A 95 38.02 12.37 -13.51
C SER A 95 37.50 13.20 -14.69
N HIS A 96 37.00 14.41 -14.44
CA HIS A 96 36.35 15.28 -15.45
C HIS A 96 35.22 14.58 -16.19
N SER A 97 34.49 13.64 -15.52
CA SER A 97 33.43 12.83 -16.09
C SER A 97 32.06 13.37 -15.72
N ILE A 98 31.39 13.99 -16.69
CA ILE A 98 30.03 14.50 -16.52
C ILE A 98 29.04 13.35 -16.23
N ALA A 99 29.27 12.18 -16.85
CA ALA A 99 28.41 11.01 -16.64
C ALA A 99 28.37 10.55 -15.17
N ILE A 100 29.55 10.53 -14.51
CA ILE A 100 29.65 10.17 -13.08
C ILE A 100 28.95 11.22 -12.19
N ILE A 101 29.08 12.50 -12.55
CA ILE A 101 28.43 13.59 -11.82
C ILE A 101 26.90 13.46 -11.94
N LEU A 102 26.36 13.20 -13.15
CA LEU A 102 24.95 13.01 -13.38
C LEU A 102 24.39 11.77 -12.63
N ASP A 103 25.16 10.69 -12.60
CA ASP A 103 24.81 9.50 -11.82
C ASP A 103 24.80 9.79 -10.30
N GLY A 104 25.70 10.66 -9.83
CA GLY A 104 25.66 11.20 -8.46
C GLY A 104 24.37 11.99 -8.18
N VAL A 105 23.90 12.81 -9.13
CA VAL A 105 22.64 13.55 -9.01
C VAL A 105 21.45 12.60 -8.96
N ASN A 106 21.47 11.49 -9.70
CA ASN A 106 20.43 10.47 -9.64
C ASN A 106 20.29 9.88 -8.22
N ASN A 107 21.41 9.54 -7.57
CA ASN A 107 21.38 9.07 -6.18
C ASN A 107 20.86 10.13 -5.18
N ALA A 108 20.91 11.42 -5.50
CA ALA A 108 20.27 12.44 -4.69
C ALA A 108 18.74 12.34 -4.77
N THR A 109 18.20 11.93 -5.93
CA THR A 109 16.74 11.65 -6.10
C THR A 109 16.31 10.47 -5.23
N ASP A 110 17.15 9.43 -5.08
CA ASP A 110 16.85 8.28 -4.21
C ASP A 110 16.82 8.67 -2.73
N ALA A 111 17.70 9.61 -2.32
CA ALA A 111 17.64 10.19 -0.99
C ALA A 111 16.31 10.95 -0.77
N LEU A 112 15.77 11.59 -1.81
CA LEU A 112 14.48 12.28 -1.77
C LEU A 112 13.33 11.29 -1.50
N SER A 113 13.33 10.10 -2.11
CA SER A 113 12.34 9.05 -1.84
C SER A 113 12.32 8.67 -0.35
N SER A 114 13.50 8.55 0.27
CA SER A 114 13.60 8.29 1.72
C SER A 114 13.07 9.45 2.58
N ILE A 115 13.22 10.70 2.13
CA ILE A 115 12.66 11.88 2.79
C ILE A 115 11.13 11.86 2.69
N ILE A 116 10.59 11.57 1.50
CA ILE A 116 9.15 11.42 1.27
C ILE A 116 8.57 10.37 2.21
N THR A 117 9.24 9.22 2.38
CA THR A 117 8.83 8.18 3.33
C THR A 117 8.76 8.70 4.76
N ILE A 118 9.77 9.47 5.23
CA ILE A 118 9.75 10.05 6.59
C ILE A 118 8.60 11.03 6.76
N VAL A 119 8.38 11.90 5.78
CA VAL A 119 7.30 12.90 5.81
C VAL A 119 5.94 12.19 5.80
N GLY A 120 5.76 11.22 4.92
CA GLY A 120 4.54 10.42 4.81
C GLY A 120 4.22 9.69 6.11
N THR A 121 5.19 8.98 6.69
CA THR A 121 5.02 8.28 7.98
C THR A 121 4.65 9.24 9.11
N LYS A 122 5.31 10.41 9.19
CA LYS A 122 4.98 11.43 10.21
C LYS A 122 3.59 12.03 10.01
N LEU A 123 3.17 12.26 8.77
CA LEU A 123 1.82 12.74 8.47
C LEU A 123 0.78 11.68 8.78
N ALA A 124 1.02 10.42 8.39
CA ALA A 124 0.13 9.29 8.68
C ALA A 124 -0.07 9.07 10.18
N ALA A 125 0.96 9.32 10.98
CA ALA A 125 0.90 9.22 12.45
C ALA A 125 0.14 10.36 13.15
N ARG A 126 -0.38 11.37 12.42
CA ARG A 126 -1.16 12.47 13.02
C ARG A 126 -2.47 11.96 13.59
N ARG A 127 -2.89 12.58 14.71
CA ARG A 127 -4.15 12.25 15.37
C ARG A 127 -5.34 12.64 14.48
N PRO A 128 -6.46 11.89 14.57
CA PRO A 128 -7.73 12.31 14.00
C PRO A 128 -8.10 13.74 14.45
N ASP A 129 -8.67 14.51 13.55
CA ASP A 129 -9.21 15.85 13.79
C ASP A 129 -10.62 15.97 13.18
N ARG A 130 -11.21 17.19 13.24
CA ARG A 130 -12.56 17.42 12.71
C ARG A 130 -12.67 17.24 11.20
N HIS A 131 -11.58 17.45 10.47
CA HIS A 131 -11.56 17.28 9.00
C HIS A 131 -11.23 15.85 8.58
N HIS A 132 -10.49 15.11 9.42
CA HIS A 132 -10.08 13.73 9.20
C HIS A 132 -10.43 12.87 10.43
N PRO A 133 -11.71 12.54 10.65
CA PRO A 133 -12.17 11.83 11.85
C PRO A 133 -11.60 10.41 11.96
N PHE A 134 -11.25 9.79 10.83
CA PHE A 134 -10.63 8.48 10.78
C PHE A 134 -9.09 8.53 10.92
N GLY A 135 -8.49 9.73 10.92
CA GLY A 135 -7.04 9.94 10.98
C GLY A 135 -6.42 10.14 9.61
N TYR A 136 -5.09 10.06 9.56
CA TYR A 136 -4.28 10.35 8.38
C TYR A 136 -3.55 9.11 7.86
N GLY A 137 -3.92 7.90 8.30
CA GLY A 137 -3.20 6.67 7.99
C GLY A 137 -3.06 6.39 6.49
N SER A 138 -4.08 6.70 5.69
CA SER A 138 -4.06 6.53 4.23
C SER A 138 -2.99 7.38 3.51
N ILE A 139 -2.38 8.38 4.18
CA ILE A 139 -1.24 9.14 3.63
C ILE A 139 -0.03 8.21 3.40
N GLU A 140 0.10 7.12 4.16
CA GLU A 140 1.18 6.16 3.93
C GLU A 140 1.06 5.50 2.55
N TYR A 141 -0.15 5.11 2.16
CA TYR A 141 -0.42 4.57 0.82
C TYR A 141 -0.19 5.60 -0.29
N LEU A 142 -0.63 6.84 -0.05
CA LEU A 142 -0.37 7.94 -1.00
C LEU A 142 1.13 8.21 -1.17
N THR A 143 1.90 8.08 -0.09
CA THR A 143 3.37 8.17 -0.13
C THR A 143 3.97 7.09 -1.02
N SER A 144 3.48 5.85 -0.92
CA SER A 144 3.90 4.73 -1.76
C SER A 144 3.55 4.95 -3.23
N VAL A 145 2.39 5.55 -3.52
CA VAL A 145 1.98 5.95 -4.88
C VAL A 145 2.95 6.97 -5.47
N VAL A 146 3.37 7.98 -4.69
CA VAL A 146 4.35 8.97 -5.14
C VAL A 146 5.69 8.31 -5.48
N ILE A 147 6.17 7.38 -4.64
CA ILE A 147 7.40 6.63 -4.91
C ILE A 147 7.26 5.77 -6.17
N ALA A 148 6.14 5.07 -6.32
CA ALA A 148 5.86 4.26 -7.53
C ALA A 148 5.88 5.10 -8.81
N ILE A 149 5.35 6.32 -8.77
CA ILE A 149 5.39 7.25 -9.91
C ILE A 149 6.85 7.64 -10.23
N ILE A 150 7.68 7.88 -9.22
CA ILE A 150 9.12 8.18 -9.42
C ILE A 150 9.81 7.00 -10.11
N ILE A 151 9.55 5.76 -9.67
CA ILE A 151 10.10 4.54 -10.29
C ILE A 151 9.63 4.41 -11.75
N LEU A 152 8.36 4.64 -12.04
CA LEU A 152 7.81 4.59 -13.39
C LEU A 152 8.44 5.65 -14.31
N VAL A 153 8.59 6.88 -13.82
CA VAL A 153 9.27 7.96 -14.57
C VAL A 153 10.71 7.58 -14.89
N ALA A 154 11.45 7.05 -13.90
CA ALA A 154 12.81 6.57 -14.10
C ALA A 154 12.86 5.43 -15.14
N GLY A 155 11.94 4.47 -15.05
CA GLY A 155 11.81 3.36 -16.02
C GLY A 155 11.52 3.85 -17.45
N PHE A 156 10.63 4.83 -17.64
CA PHE A 156 10.35 5.41 -18.95
C PHE A 156 11.55 6.21 -19.51
N LEU A 157 12.27 6.96 -18.67
CA LEU A 157 13.47 7.65 -19.08
C LEU A 157 14.57 6.68 -19.50
N SER A 158 14.77 5.60 -18.73
CA SER A 158 15.73 4.54 -19.04
C SER A 158 15.35 3.80 -20.34
N LEU A 159 14.05 3.55 -20.57
CA LEU A 159 13.56 2.97 -21.81
C LEU A 159 13.87 3.85 -23.03
N ARG A 160 13.57 5.14 -22.93
CA ARG A 160 13.88 6.12 -23.98
C ARG A 160 15.37 6.17 -24.29
N GLU A 161 16.21 6.25 -23.25
CA GLU A 161 17.67 6.28 -23.41
C GLU A 161 18.19 4.99 -24.05
N SER A 162 17.67 3.83 -23.66
CA SER A 162 18.04 2.53 -24.21
C SER A 162 17.70 2.42 -25.71
N ILE A 163 16.50 2.89 -26.12
CA ILE A 163 16.11 2.96 -27.53
C ILE A 163 17.05 3.90 -28.30
N GLN A 164 17.39 5.03 -27.73
CA GLN A 164 18.30 5.98 -28.37
C GLN A 164 19.70 5.39 -28.58
N LYS A 165 20.22 4.64 -27.58
CA LYS A 165 21.52 3.92 -27.70
C LYS A 165 21.48 2.75 -28.70
N ILE A 166 20.32 2.19 -29.01
CA ILE A 166 20.17 1.18 -30.08
C ILE A 166 20.24 1.86 -31.45
N ILE A 167 19.61 3.04 -31.61
CA ILE A 167 19.54 3.77 -32.88
C ILE A 167 20.88 4.43 -33.20
N ASP A 168 21.50 5.04 -32.18
CA ASP A 168 22.81 5.73 -32.31
C ASP A 168 23.77 5.18 -31.25
N PRO A 169 24.43 4.07 -31.56
CA PRO A 169 25.36 3.41 -30.65
C PRO A 169 26.60 4.26 -30.44
N GLY A 170 26.70 4.98 -29.33
CA GLY A 170 27.92 5.67 -28.91
C GLY A 170 29.06 4.69 -28.65
N HIS A 171 30.28 5.20 -28.51
CA HIS A 171 31.45 4.41 -28.08
C HIS A 171 31.78 4.75 -26.61
N PRO A 172 31.11 4.14 -25.63
CA PRO A 172 31.39 4.40 -24.23
C PRO A 172 32.79 3.86 -23.87
N SER A 173 33.58 4.66 -23.20
CA SER A 173 34.88 4.23 -22.69
C SER A 173 34.78 3.97 -21.19
N TYR A 174 34.99 2.72 -20.79
CA TYR A 174 34.96 2.32 -19.38
C TYR A 174 36.38 2.25 -18.82
N SER A 175 36.77 3.27 -18.06
CA SER A 175 38.05 3.27 -17.34
C SER A 175 37.97 2.36 -16.09
N ALA A 176 39.12 1.94 -15.57
CA ALA A 176 39.18 1.16 -14.32
C ALA A 176 38.52 1.92 -13.14
N ILE A 177 38.60 3.24 -13.13
CA ILE A 177 37.95 4.10 -12.13
C ILE A 177 36.43 3.99 -12.24
N THR A 178 35.86 4.06 -13.46
CA THR A 178 34.44 3.93 -13.72
C THR A 178 33.91 2.56 -13.24
N ILE A 179 34.62 1.48 -13.56
CA ILE A 179 34.28 0.12 -13.12
C ILE A 179 34.28 0.02 -11.60
N THR A 180 35.25 0.59 -10.91
CA THR A 180 35.33 0.59 -9.45
C THR A 180 34.11 1.31 -8.83
N ILE A 181 33.71 2.45 -9.39
CA ILE A 181 32.55 3.22 -8.94
C ILE A 181 31.29 2.41 -9.09
N ILE A 182 31.07 1.73 -10.23
CA ILE A 182 29.93 0.88 -10.49
C ILE A 182 29.87 -0.25 -9.46
N ILE A 183 30.98 -0.92 -9.17
CA ILE A 183 31.01 -2.01 -8.17
C ILE A 183 30.65 -1.50 -6.77
N VAL A 184 31.20 -0.37 -6.34
CA VAL A 184 30.86 0.23 -5.04
C VAL A 184 29.39 0.62 -4.98
N ALA A 185 28.85 1.19 -6.06
CA ALA A 185 27.43 1.54 -6.14
C ALA A 185 26.54 0.31 -6.05
N ILE A 186 26.85 -0.79 -6.74
CA ILE A 186 26.10 -2.06 -6.67
C ILE A 186 26.05 -2.56 -5.23
N ILE A 187 27.21 -2.65 -4.56
CA ILE A 187 27.29 -3.15 -3.18
C ILE A 187 26.43 -2.29 -2.25
N ALA A 188 26.53 -0.97 -2.35
CA ALA A 188 25.77 -0.05 -1.53
C ALA A 188 24.25 -0.15 -1.80
N LYS A 189 23.83 -0.23 -3.07
CA LYS A 189 22.42 -0.35 -3.44
C LYS A 189 21.81 -1.70 -3.03
N VAL A 190 22.55 -2.80 -3.18
CA VAL A 190 22.10 -4.12 -2.67
C VAL A 190 21.92 -4.07 -1.15
N PHE A 191 22.87 -3.48 -0.42
CA PHE A 191 22.77 -3.33 1.03
C PHE A 191 21.54 -2.49 1.43
N LEU A 192 21.30 -1.35 0.78
CA LEU A 192 20.13 -0.51 1.03
C LEU A 192 18.83 -1.24 0.68
N GLY A 193 18.78 -1.94 -0.45
CA GLY A 193 17.62 -2.72 -0.88
C GLY A 193 17.25 -3.82 0.13
N ILE A 194 18.24 -4.57 0.62
CA ILE A 194 18.03 -5.58 1.68
C ILE A 194 17.53 -4.92 2.97
N CYS A 195 18.13 -3.81 3.36
CA CYS A 195 17.75 -3.06 4.56
C CYS A 195 16.29 -2.58 4.47
N PHE A 196 15.92 -1.89 3.40
CA PHE A 196 14.57 -1.40 3.18
C PHE A 196 13.54 -2.53 3.12
N ASN A 197 13.80 -3.61 2.39
CA ASN A 197 12.91 -4.76 2.32
C ASN A 197 12.72 -5.44 3.69
N HIS A 198 13.80 -5.57 4.46
CA HIS A 198 13.73 -6.15 5.81
C HIS A 198 12.84 -5.31 6.74
N TYR A 199 13.12 -4.00 6.82
CA TYR A 199 12.33 -3.11 7.66
C TYR A 199 10.92 -2.90 7.11
N GLY A 200 10.74 -2.81 5.79
CA GLY A 200 9.44 -2.69 5.14
C GLY A 200 8.51 -3.86 5.46
N LYS A 201 8.98 -5.10 5.32
CA LYS A 201 8.22 -6.30 5.69
C LYS A 201 7.92 -6.38 7.18
N LYS A 202 8.91 -6.04 8.04
CA LYS A 202 8.74 -6.02 9.50
C LYS A 202 7.68 -5.02 9.94
N THR A 203 7.64 -3.85 9.31
CA THR A 203 6.74 -2.74 9.66
C THR A 203 5.46 -2.70 8.82
N LYS A 204 5.33 -3.58 7.82
CA LYS A 204 4.25 -3.56 6.82
C LYS A 204 4.12 -2.17 6.17
N SER A 205 5.26 -1.53 5.85
CA SER A 205 5.30 -0.22 5.20
C SER A 205 5.53 -0.37 3.71
N GLU A 206 4.48 -0.10 2.92
CA GLU A 206 4.54 -0.14 1.46
C GLU A 206 5.56 0.87 0.91
N ALA A 207 5.71 2.03 1.56
CA ALA A 207 6.68 3.04 1.18
C ALA A 207 8.13 2.53 1.31
N LEU A 208 8.47 1.79 2.40
CA LEU A 208 9.79 1.18 2.54
C LEU A 208 10.00 0.02 1.56
N ILE A 209 8.95 -0.78 1.32
CA ILE A 209 9.01 -1.87 0.33
C ILE A 209 9.28 -1.28 -1.06
N ALA A 210 8.56 -0.22 -1.44
CA ALA A 210 8.78 0.50 -2.69
C ALA A 210 10.22 1.03 -2.82
N SER A 211 10.74 1.69 -1.77
CA SER A 211 12.14 2.15 -1.75
C SER A 211 13.16 1.00 -1.83
N GLY A 212 12.82 -0.16 -1.26
CA GLY A 212 13.64 -1.37 -1.35
C GLY A 212 13.67 -1.96 -2.75
N ILE A 213 12.54 -1.96 -3.43
CA ILE A 213 12.40 -2.37 -4.82
C ILE A 213 13.23 -1.44 -5.72
N ASP A 214 13.07 -0.13 -5.57
CA ASP A 214 13.83 0.90 -6.29
C ASP A 214 15.34 0.69 -6.15
N SER A 215 15.84 0.57 -4.91
CA SER A 215 17.28 0.32 -4.65
C SER A 215 17.80 -0.98 -5.28
N ASN A 216 16.98 -2.04 -5.30
CA ASN A 216 17.36 -3.31 -5.94
C ASN A 216 17.43 -3.17 -7.46
N TYR A 217 16.50 -2.41 -8.07
CA TYR A 217 16.53 -2.17 -9.52
C TYR A 217 17.72 -1.29 -9.94
N ASP A 218 18.08 -0.32 -9.15
CA ASP A 218 19.30 0.46 -9.34
C ASP A 218 20.55 -0.44 -9.31
N ALA A 219 20.59 -1.41 -8.40
CA ALA A 219 21.66 -2.41 -8.36
C ALA A 219 21.69 -3.29 -9.62
N VAL A 220 20.54 -3.73 -10.10
CA VAL A 220 20.42 -4.52 -11.35
C VAL A 220 20.82 -3.69 -12.57
N LEU A 221 20.39 -2.43 -12.65
CA LEU A 221 20.77 -1.52 -13.71
C LEU A 221 22.30 -1.31 -13.72
N SER A 222 22.89 -1.05 -12.56
CA SER A 222 24.34 -0.90 -12.42
C SER A 222 25.10 -2.19 -12.75
N ALA A 223 24.57 -3.36 -12.38
CA ALA A 223 25.14 -4.66 -12.75
C ALA A 223 25.07 -4.89 -14.26
N GLY A 224 23.96 -4.53 -14.91
CA GLY A 224 23.83 -4.54 -16.37
C GLY A 224 24.89 -3.66 -17.05
N THR A 225 25.10 -2.44 -16.54
CA THR A 225 26.15 -1.55 -17.02
C THR A 225 27.54 -2.16 -16.85
N LEU A 226 27.80 -2.89 -15.75
CA LEU A 226 29.05 -3.60 -15.52
C LEU A 226 29.28 -4.73 -16.56
N VAL A 227 28.23 -5.50 -16.87
CA VAL A 227 28.27 -6.54 -17.91
C VAL A 227 28.58 -5.92 -19.27
N VAL A 228 27.96 -4.80 -19.62
CA VAL A 228 28.23 -4.04 -20.84
C VAL A 228 29.69 -3.56 -20.87
N ALA A 229 30.18 -3.02 -19.75
CA ALA A 229 31.57 -2.56 -19.66
C ALA A 229 32.59 -3.69 -19.92
N PHE A 230 32.34 -4.88 -19.40
CA PHE A 230 33.17 -6.05 -19.68
C PHE A 230 33.03 -6.54 -21.12
N ALA A 231 31.82 -6.59 -21.69
CA ALA A 231 31.59 -6.98 -23.07
C ALA A 231 32.29 -6.04 -24.07
N GLN A 232 32.25 -4.74 -23.79
CA GLN A 232 32.92 -3.73 -24.58
C GLN A 232 34.47 -3.86 -24.48
N ASN A 233 35.01 -4.06 -23.28
CA ASN A 233 36.46 -4.15 -23.08
C ASN A 233 37.07 -5.45 -23.64
N ILE A 234 36.36 -6.57 -23.61
CA ILE A 234 36.88 -7.88 -24.00
C ILE A 234 36.55 -8.20 -25.48
N TRP A 235 35.32 -7.92 -25.92
CA TRP A 235 34.83 -8.33 -27.23
C TRP A 235 34.51 -7.17 -28.19
N ASN A 236 34.72 -5.92 -27.77
CA ASN A 236 34.35 -4.72 -28.56
C ASN A 236 32.84 -4.73 -28.97
N LEU A 237 31.97 -5.38 -28.17
CA LEU A 237 30.55 -5.50 -28.43
C LEU A 237 29.80 -4.38 -27.66
N ASN A 238 29.11 -3.51 -28.41
CA ASN A 238 28.25 -2.50 -27.80
C ASN A 238 26.84 -3.03 -27.67
N ILE A 239 26.49 -3.60 -26.50
CA ILE A 239 25.19 -4.16 -26.17
C ILE A 239 24.42 -3.31 -25.16
N ASP A 240 24.91 -2.11 -24.84
CA ASP A 240 24.37 -1.22 -23.79
C ASP A 240 22.86 -0.94 -24.01
N GLY A 241 22.47 -0.57 -25.23
CA GLY A 241 21.08 -0.32 -25.57
C GLY A 241 20.15 -1.52 -25.37
N ILE A 242 20.61 -2.74 -25.72
CA ILE A 242 19.79 -3.95 -25.58
C ILE A 242 19.63 -4.34 -24.12
N VAL A 243 20.71 -4.31 -23.34
CA VAL A 243 20.68 -4.59 -21.90
C VAL A 243 19.82 -3.57 -21.19
N GLY A 244 19.99 -2.28 -21.49
CA GLY A 244 19.18 -1.20 -20.94
C GLY A 244 17.68 -1.37 -21.26
N LEU A 245 17.35 -1.79 -22.49
CA LEU A 245 15.97 -2.04 -22.91
C LEU A 245 15.30 -3.12 -22.05
N ILE A 246 15.98 -4.27 -21.87
CA ILE A 246 15.47 -5.36 -21.03
C ILE A 246 15.24 -4.91 -19.61
N ILE A 247 16.23 -4.21 -19.03
CA ILE A 247 16.16 -3.71 -17.65
C ILE A 247 15.02 -2.69 -17.51
N SER A 248 14.83 -1.78 -18.47
CA SER A 248 13.76 -0.79 -18.43
C SER A 248 12.38 -1.43 -18.37
N PHE A 249 12.13 -2.52 -19.10
CA PHE A 249 10.87 -3.27 -19.02
C PHE A 249 10.66 -3.90 -17.63
N VAL A 250 11.73 -4.44 -17.03
CA VAL A 250 11.67 -5.02 -15.69
C VAL A 250 11.34 -3.92 -14.65
N VAL A 251 11.99 -2.75 -14.75
CA VAL A 251 11.73 -1.61 -13.85
C VAL A 251 10.29 -1.10 -14.00
N LEU A 252 9.81 -0.95 -15.25
CA LEU A 252 8.42 -0.51 -15.49
C LEU A 252 7.41 -1.51 -14.92
N LYS A 253 7.61 -2.81 -15.14
CA LYS A 253 6.74 -3.83 -14.56
C LYS A 253 6.67 -3.70 -13.04
N ALA A 254 7.81 -3.57 -12.39
CA ALA A 254 7.86 -3.42 -10.94
C ALA A 254 7.22 -2.12 -10.45
N GLY A 255 7.45 -1.00 -11.13
CA GLY A 255 6.78 0.26 -10.81
C GLY A 255 5.25 0.14 -10.89
N PHE A 256 4.72 -0.58 -11.89
CA PHE A 256 3.28 -0.87 -11.97
C PHE A 256 2.80 -1.79 -10.84
N GLU A 257 3.58 -2.81 -10.45
CA GLU A 257 3.24 -3.68 -9.31
C GLU A 257 3.15 -2.86 -8.02
N VAL A 258 4.18 -2.04 -7.73
CA VAL A 258 4.18 -1.15 -6.55
C VAL A 258 3.01 -0.18 -6.57
N LEU A 259 2.71 0.42 -7.74
CA LEU A 259 1.58 1.34 -7.89
C LEU A 259 0.24 0.64 -7.61
N ARG A 260 0.05 -0.56 -8.15
CA ARG A 260 -1.15 -1.36 -7.94
C ARG A 260 -1.32 -1.72 -6.47
N ASP A 261 -0.25 -2.17 -5.80
CA ASP A 261 -0.28 -2.58 -4.41
C ASP A 261 -0.55 -1.39 -3.47
N ALA A 262 0.00 -0.21 -3.79
CA ALA A 262 -0.26 1.01 -3.04
C ALA A 262 -1.69 1.58 -3.26
N LEU A 263 -2.25 1.42 -4.46
CA LEU A 263 -3.62 1.86 -4.76
C LEU A 263 -4.68 0.91 -4.21
N GLY A 264 -4.36 -0.37 -4.04
CA GLY A 264 -5.30 -1.40 -3.62
C GLY A 264 -6.09 -1.03 -2.37
N PRO A 265 -5.45 -0.72 -1.23
CA PRO A 265 -6.14 -0.30 -0.01
C PRO A 265 -6.94 1.01 -0.16
N ILE A 266 -6.52 1.91 -1.06
CA ILE A 266 -7.24 3.18 -1.31
C ILE A 266 -8.54 2.93 -2.10
N ILE A 267 -8.54 1.95 -3.00
CA ILE A 267 -9.69 1.62 -3.86
C ILE A 267 -10.66 0.68 -3.14
N GLY A 268 -10.24 -0.01 -2.08
CA GLY A 268 -11.06 -0.95 -1.30
C GLY A 268 -10.79 -2.40 -1.68
N LEU A 269 -9.53 -2.81 -1.76
CA LEU A 269 -9.19 -4.23 -1.81
C LEU A 269 -9.73 -4.94 -0.57
N PRO A 270 -10.37 -6.13 -0.73
CA PRO A 270 -10.84 -6.90 0.40
C PRO A 270 -9.67 -7.32 1.29
N GLU A 271 -9.93 -7.36 2.60
CA GLU A 271 -8.99 -7.88 3.58
C GLU A 271 -8.68 -9.37 3.36
N SER A 272 -7.61 -9.84 3.96
CA SER A 272 -7.20 -11.23 3.79
C SER A 272 -8.30 -12.20 4.29
N LYS A 273 -8.61 -13.23 3.50
CA LYS A 273 -9.59 -14.26 3.85
C LYS A 273 -9.32 -14.87 5.24
N LYS A 274 -8.05 -15.06 5.61
CA LYS A 274 -7.69 -15.59 6.94
C LYS A 274 -8.13 -14.68 8.08
N LEU A 275 -8.09 -13.36 7.90
CA LEU A 275 -8.54 -12.41 8.91
C LEU A 275 -10.07 -12.44 9.02
N VAL A 276 -10.76 -12.43 7.88
CA VAL A 276 -12.22 -12.57 7.83
C VAL A 276 -12.67 -13.85 8.52
N ASP A 277 -12.13 -15.01 8.15
CA ASP A 277 -12.45 -16.31 8.75
C ASP A 277 -12.20 -16.34 10.27
N SER A 278 -11.14 -15.65 10.72
CA SER A 278 -10.82 -15.57 12.15
C SER A 278 -11.84 -14.73 12.91
N ILE A 279 -12.33 -13.63 12.33
CA ILE A 279 -13.34 -12.76 12.91
C ILE A 279 -14.69 -13.50 12.93
N VAL A 280 -15.07 -14.14 11.82
CA VAL A 280 -16.30 -14.95 11.72
C VAL A 280 -16.28 -16.06 12.76
N SER A 281 -15.18 -16.82 12.86
CA SER A 281 -15.04 -17.90 13.84
C SER A 281 -15.15 -17.38 15.27
N TYR A 282 -14.56 -16.20 15.55
CA TYR A 282 -14.64 -15.58 16.86
C TYR A 282 -16.07 -15.16 17.20
N ALA A 283 -16.76 -14.47 16.30
CA ALA A 283 -18.13 -14.01 16.54
C ALA A 283 -19.11 -15.19 16.64
N SER A 284 -18.93 -16.24 15.84
CA SER A 284 -19.73 -17.48 15.90
C SER A 284 -19.53 -18.29 17.18
N SER A 285 -18.47 -18.03 17.97
CA SER A 285 -18.25 -18.72 19.25
C SER A 285 -19.17 -18.25 20.38
N PHE A 286 -19.89 -17.16 20.17
CA PHE A 286 -20.82 -16.61 21.17
C PHE A 286 -22.23 -17.21 20.99
N SER A 287 -22.77 -17.82 22.05
CA SER A 287 -24.17 -18.23 22.06
C SER A 287 -25.05 -17.01 22.43
N PRO A 288 -26.14 -16.75 21.70
CA PRO A 288 -26.82 -17.57 20.71
C PRO A 288 -26.63 -17.11 19.24
N VAL A 289 -25.41 -16.73 18.85
CA VAL A 289 -25.14 -16.40 17.45
C VAL A 289 -25.31 -17.65 16.58
N GLU A 290 -26.15 -17.56 15.54
CA GLU A 290 -26.47 -18.66 14.62
C GLU A 290 -25.67 -18.58 13.32
N GLY A 291 -25.37 -17.36 12.89
CA GLY A 291 -24.61 -17.07 11.69
C GLY A 291 -23.92 -15.72 11.79
N VAL A 292 -22.88 -15.53 10.98
CA VAL A 292 -22.15 -14.27 10.83
C VAL A 292 -22.03 -14.01 9.33
N HIS A 293 -22.52 -12.86 8.89
CA HIS A 293 -22.67 -12.50 7.49
C HIS A 293 -22.21 -11.06 7.24
N ASP A 294 -22.04 -10.69 5.98
CA ASP A 294 -21.78 -9.32 5.50
C ASP A 294 -20.58 -8.67 6.19
N VAL A 295 -19.49 -9.42 6.31
CA VAL A 295 -18.27 -8.89 6.89
C VAL A 295 -17.60 -7.98 5.89
N ILE A 296 -17.70 -6.65 6.13
CA ILE A 296 -17.10 -5.61 5.32
C ILE A 296 -16.04 -4.91 6.19
N MET A 297 -14.88 -4.68 5.62
CA MET A 297 -13.79 -3.98 6.30
C MET A 297 -13.19 -2.91 5.40
N ASP A 298 -12.99 -1.72 5.97
CA ASP A 298 -12.40 -0.56 5.34
C ASP A 298 -11.07 -0.22 6.00
N ASP A 299 -10.02 -0.09 5.21
CA ASP A 299 -8.67 0.23 5.66
C ASP A 299 -8.41 1.74 5.59
N PHE A 300 -8.22 2.36 6.75
CA PHE A 300 -7.86 3.78 6.89
C PHE A 300 -6.37 3.98 7.22
N GLY A 301 -5.55 3.01 6.84
CA GLY A 301 -4.11 3.00 7.08
C GLY A 301 -3.68 1.81 7.93
N PRO A 302 -2.38 1.48 7.94
CA PRO A 302 -1.82 0.23 8.47
C PRO A 302 -2.16 -0.08 9.94
N ASN A 303 -2.70 0.91 10.66
CA ASN A 303 -3.02 0.79 12.09
C ASN A 303 -4.50 1.03 12.39
N LYS A 304 -5.35 1.17 11.38
CA LYS A 304 -6.77 1.49 11.60
C LYS A 304 -7.67 0.88 10.55
N VAL A 305 -8.25 -0.25 10.91
CA VAL A 305 -9.31 -0.91 10.15
C VAL A 305 -10.64 -0.70 10.87
N ILE A 306 -11.67 -0.38 10.13
CA ILE A 306 -13.04 -0.26 10.60
C ILE A 306 -13.86 -1.25 9.80
N GLY A 307 -14.83 -1.90 10.45
CA GLY A 307 -15.67 -2.84 9.73
C GLY A 307 -17.09 -2.88 10.24
N SER A 308 -17.91 -3.57 9.49
CA SER A 308 -19.26 -3.96 9.86
C SER A 308 -19.46 -5.44 9.57
N MET A 309 -20.33 -6.06 10.33
CA MET A 309 -20.84 -7.42 10.09
C MET A 309 -22.25 -7.52 10.63
N ARG A 310 -22.97 -8.55 10.21
CA ARG A 310 -24.29 -8.90 10.74
C ARG A 310 -24.24 -10.26 11.39
N ILE A 311 -24.92 -10.40 12.53
CA ILE A 311 -25.06 -11.69 13.22
C ILE A 311 -26.50 -12.12 13.21
N GLU A 312 -26.74 -13.40 12.98
CA GLU A 312 -28.09 -14.00 13.12
C GLU A 312 -28.35 -14.37 14.58
N VAL A 313 -29.48 -13.91 15.10
CA VAL A 313 -29.96 -14.20 16.46
C VAL A 313 -31.42 -14.55 16.45
N PRO A 314 -31.95 -15.27 17.48
CA PRO A 314 -33.41 -15.56 17.60
C PRO A 314 -34.25 -14.29 17.62
N ASP A 315 -35.41 -14.33 16.95
CA ASP A 315 -36.38 -13.23 16.87
C ASP A 315 -37.08 -12.90 18.19
N ASP A 316 -37.02 -13.80 19.17
CA ASP A 316 -37.56 -13.64 20.51
C ASP A 316 -36.55 -13.07 21.53
N MET A 317 -35.32 -12.70 21.08
CA MET A 317 -34.30 -12.16 21.95
C MET A 317 -34.62 -10.73 22.38
N GLU A 318 -34.50 -10.45 23.68
CA GLU A 318 -34.73 -9.12 24.23
C GLU A 318 -33.64 -8.11 23.85
N ALA A 319 -34.03 -6.87 23.57
CA ALA A 319 -33.11 -5.82 23.09
C ALA A 319 -31.91 -5.58 24.00
N TRP A 320 -32.07 -5.70 25.33
CA TRP A 320 -30.95 -5.55 26.26
C TRP A 320 -29.91 -6.66 26.12
N ARG A 321 -30.37 -7.88 25.83
CA ARG A 321 -29.48 -9.03 25.61
C ARG A 321 -28.73 -8.92 24.27
N ILE A 322 -29.40 -8.43 23.23
CA ILE A 322 -28.76 -8.10 21.93
C ILE A 322 -27.69 -7.06 22.13
N HIS A 323 -27.98 -6.00 22.92
CA HIS A 323 -26.99 -4.95 23.21
C HIS A 323 -25.76 -5.50 23.96
N GLU A 324 -25.97 -6.34 24.96
CA GLU A 324 -24.88 -6.97 25.72
C GLU A 324 -24.01 -7.84 24.80
N LEU A 325 -24.63 -8.70 24.00
CA LEU A 325 -23.98 -9.61 23.06
C LEU A 325 -23.13 -8.84 22.01
N THR A 326 -23.74 -7.86 21.34
CA THR A 326 -23.06 -7.07 20.32
C THR A 326 -21.89 -6.27 20.90
N ARG A 327 -22.04 -5.75 22.12
CA ARG A 327 -20.97 -5.03 22.81
C ARG A 327 -19.81 -5.96 23.20
N GLU A 328 -20.11 -7.17 23.67
CA GLU A 328 -19.11 -8.16 24.04
C GLU A 328 -18.30 -8.61 22.82
N ILE A 329 -18.97 -8.96 21.73
CA ILE A 329 -18.32 -9.35 20.47
C ILE A 329 -17.47 -8.20 19.91
N SER A 330 -18.05 -6.99 19.81
CA SER A 330 -17.33 -5.82 19.27
C SER A 330 -16.08 -5.46 20.10
N SER A 331 -16.20 -5.49 21.44
CA SER A 331 -15.07 -5.23 22.33
C SER A 331 -13.98 -6.29 22.20
N GLY A 332 -14.38 -7.56 22.11
CA GLY A 332 -13.43 -8.66 21.94
C GLY A 332 -12.72 -8.64 20.58
N ILE A 333 -13.44 -8.25 19.52
CA ILE A 333 -12.81 -8.04 18.19
C ILE A 333 -11.81 -6.89 18.26
N ALA A 334 -12.16 -5.77 18.91
CA ALA A 334 -11.27 -4.65 19.07
C ALA A 334 -10.01 -5.00 19.88
N GLU A 335 -10.15 -5.80 20.94
CA GLU A 335 -9.02 -6.24 21.76
C GLU A 335 -8.12 -7.25 21.04
N LYS A 336 -8.72 -8.24 20.35
CA LYS A 336 -8.00 -9.38 19.77
C LYS A 336 -7.40 -9.07 18.40
N PHE A 337 -8.12 -8.30 17.57
CA PHE A 337 -7.75 -8.02 16.17
C PHE A 337 -7.40 -6.55 15.91
N GLY A 338 -7.68 -5.64 16.86
CA GLY A 338 -7.45 -4.20 16.70
C GLY A 338 -8.45 -3.50 15.77
N ILE A 339 -9.58 -4.14 15.45
CA ILE A 339 -10.57 -3.67 14.48
C ILE A 339 -11.78 -3.11 15.20
N SER A 340 -12.22 -1.91 14.81
CA SER A 340 -13.46 -1.32 15.29
C SER A 340 -14.63 -1.85 14.45
N MET A 341 -15.41 -2.79 15.02
CA MET A 341 -16.50 -3.49 14.31
C MET A 341 -17.86 -2.98 14.75
N THR A 342 -18.70 -2.58 13.78
CA THR A 342 -20.13 -2.34 13.99
C THR A 342 -20.89 -3.62 13.71
N ILE A 343 -21.78 -4.03 14.63
CA ILE A 343 -22.53 -5.28 14.52
C ILE A 343 -24.00 -4.97 14.26
N GLY A 344 -24.47 -5.36 13.09
CA GLY A 344 -25.89 -5.41 12.74
C GLY A 344 -26.51 -6.73 13.17
N ILE A 345 -27.85 -6.77 13.15
CA ILE A 345 -28.61 -7.92 13.61
C ILE A 345 -29.54 -8.40 12.50
N TYR A 346 -29.53 -9.70 12.25
CA TYR A 346 -30.57 -10.42 11.59
C TYR A 346 -31.38 -11.22 12.63
N ALA A 347 -32.66 -10.94 12.72
CA ALA A 347 -33.60 -11.77 13.55
C ALA A 347 -34.03 -12.98 12.73
N THR A 348 -33.94 -14.18 13.31
CA THR A 348 -34.31 -15.43 12.62
C THR A 348 -35.50 -16.08 13.27
N ASN A 349 -36.58 -16.30 12.51
CA ASN A 349 -37.75 -17.02 12.99
C ASN A 349 -37.43 -18.52 13.12
N ARG A 350 -37.55 -19.05 14.34
CA ARG A 350 -37.20 -20.46 14.67
C ARG A 350 -38.36 -21.42 14.78
N ALA A 351 -39.60 -20.93 14.81
CA ALA A 351 -40.75 -21.77 15.17
C ALA A 351 -41.86 -21.79 14.11
N GLY A 352 -42.64 -22.81 14.13
CA GLY A 352 -43.89 -22.92 13.38
C GLY A 352 -43.71 -22.92 11.85
N MET A 353 -44.60 -22.20 11.17
CA MET A 353 -44.66 -22.15 9.70
C MET A 353 -43.43 -21.49 9.10
N PHE A 354 -42.83 -20.52 9.77
CA PHE A 354 -41.67 -19.79 9.27
C PHE A 354 -40.37 -20.63 9.24
N ALA A 355 -40.21 -21.51 10.22
CA ALA A 355 -39.13 -22.51 10.18
C ALA A 355 -39.26 -23.45 8.96
N ASN A 356 -40.49 -23.88 8.62
CA ASN A 356 -40.74 -24.69 7.42
C ASN A 356 -40.50 -23.89 6.14
N MET A 357 -40.82 -22.59 6.14
CA MET A 357 -40.54 -21.69 5.02
C MET A 357 -39.03 -21.53 4.78
N ARG A 358 -38.28 -21.34 5.87
CA ARG A 358 -36.82 -21.30 5.82
C ARG A 358 -36.27 -22.62 5.26
N ALA A 359 -36.71 -23.77 5.75
CA ALA A 359 -36.26 -25.05 5.24
C ALA A 359 -36.60 -25.27 3.75
N SER A 360 -37.70 -24.69 3.26
CA SER A 360 -38.08 -24.72 1.85
C SER A 360 -37.13 -23.80 1.02
N LEU A 361 -36.81 -22.62 1.55
CA LEU A 361 -35.84 -21.72 0.93
C LEU A 361 -34.44 -22.36 0.85
N ASP A 362 -33.96 -22.95 1.93
CA ASP A 362 -32.67 -23.64 1.97
C ASP A 362 -32.58 -24.77 0.93
N ARG A 363 -33.67 -25.50 0.70
CA ARG A 363 -33.72 -26.52 -0.35
C ARG A 363 -33.60 -25.90 -1.74
N ILE A 364 -34.36 -24.84 -2.03
CA ILE A 364 -34.32 -24.13 -3.32
C ILE A 364 -32.95 -23.58 -3.58
N VAL A 365 -32.31 -23.02 -2.56
CA VAL A 365 -30.94 -22.46 -2.63
C VAL A 365 -29.90 -23.56 -2.94
N ASN A 366 -30.01 -24.70 -2.21
CA ASN A 366 -29.08 -25.83 -2.40
C ASN A 366 -29.20 -26.51 -3.78
N GLU A 367 -30.36 -26.38 -4.45
CA GLU A 367 -30.57 -26.89 -5.82
C GLU A 367 -29.98 -25.99 -6.90
N ASN A 368 -29.55 -24.74 -6.57
CA ASN A 368 -29.03 -23.77 -7.53
C ASN A 368 -27.56 -23.45 -7.24
N ALA A 369 -26.64 -24.01 -8.00
CA ALA A 369 -25.21 -23.83 -7.87
C ALA A 369 -24.71 -22.37 -7.99
N ASN A 370 -25.54 -21.46 -8.52
CA ASN A 370 -25.20 -20.04 -8.66
C ASN A 370 -25.54 -19.22 -7.40
N ILE A 371 -26.26 -19.79 -6.44
CA ILE A 371 -26.52 -19.19 -5.13
C ILE A 371 -25.49 -19.75 -4.16
N ARG A 372 -24.73 -18.88 -3.54
CA ARG A 372 -23.68 -19.25 -2.59
C ARG A 372 -24.19 -19.41 -1.17
N GLN A 373 -25.09 -18.48 -0.77
CA GLN A 373 -25.61 -18.42 0.57
C GLN A 373 -26.97 -17.71 0.59
N VAL A 374 -27.76 -17.95 1.64
CA VAL A 374 -28.94 -17.17 1.99
C VAL A 374 -28.88 -16.82 3.48
N HIS A 375 -29.15 -15.57 3.82
CA HIS A 375 -29.17 -15.10 5.20
C HIS A 375 -30.23 -14.02 5.42
N GLY A 376 -30.41 -13.59 6.68
CA GLY A 376 -31.35 -12.55 7.03
C GLY A 376 -32.82 -12.95 6.85
N PHE A 377 -33.16 -14.28 6.87
CA PHE A 377 -34.52 -14.72 6.68
C PHE A 377 -35.40 -14.37 7.89
N TYR A 378 -36.33 -13.44 7.66
CA TYR A 378 -37.31 -13.00 8.63
C TYR A 378 -38.68 -12.81 7.98
N CYS A 379 -39.73 -13.32 8.60
CA CYS A 379 -41.11 -13.17 8.13
C CYS A 379 -41.95 -12.36 9.12
N ASP A 380 -42.52 -11.27 8.64
CA ASP A 380 -43.54 -10.50 9.35
C ASP A 380 -44.92 -11.17 9.18
N ALA A 381 -45.42 -11.73 10.26
CA ALA A 381 -46.72 -12.41 10.28
C ALA A 381 -47.91 -11.46 10.04
N GLN A 382 -47.80 -10.19 10.47
CA GLN A 382 -48.88 -9.21 10.35
C GLN A 382 -49.03 -8.71 8.92
N ASN A 383 -47.89 -8.34 8.30
CA ASN A 383 -47.87 -7.81 6.94
C ASN A 383 -47.76 -8.90 5.87
N LYS A 384 -47.52 -10.15 6.26
CA LYS A 384 -47.31 -11.32 5.38
C LYS A 384 -46.18 -11.08 4.36
N ILE A 385 -45.07 -10.52 4.82
CA ILE A 385 -43.87 -10.25 4.02
C ILE A 385 -42.71 -11.02 4.64
N CYS A 386 -41.99 -11.78 3.82
CA CYS A 386 -40.75 -12.42 4.22
C CYS A 386 -39.57 -11.74 3.52
N TYR A 387 -38.53 -11.42 4.29
CA TYR A 387 -37.32 -10.78 3.87
C TYR A 387 -36.18 -11.80 3.90
N PHE A 388 -35.27 -11.75 2.95
CA PHE A 388 -33.99 -12.48 2.98
C PHE A 388 -33.03 -11.98 1.89
N ASP A 389 -31.76 -12.23 2.11
CA ASP A 389 -30.70 -11.82 1.21
C ASP A 389 -30.11 -13.05 0.53
N LEU A 390 -29.91 -12.97 -0.81
CA LEU A 390 -29.33 -14.02 -1.63
C LEU A 390 -27.92 -13.62 -2.06
N VAL A 391 -26.91 -14.33 -1.59
CA VAL A 391 -25.54 -14.18 -2.07
C VAL A 391 -25.36 -15.02 -3.33
N ILE A 392 -25.07 -14.35 -4.44
CA ILE A 392 -24.94 -15.00 -5.75
C ILE A 392 -23.53 -14.81 -6.34
N ALA A 393 -23.13 -15.70 -7.25
CA ALA A 393 -21.89 -15.60 -7.96
C ALA A 393 -21.84 -14.35 -8.88
N PHE A 394 -20.62 -13.78 -9.11
CA PHE A 394 -20.46 -12.53 -9.85
C PHE A 394 -20.94 -12.57 -11.31
N ASN A 395 -20.79 -13.69 -11.98
CA ASN A 395 -21.00 -13.80 -13.43
C ASN A 395 -22.39 -14.26 -13.85
N VAL A 396 -23.40 -14.09 -12.99
CA VAL A 396 -24.76 -14.52 -13.26
C VAL A 396 -25.79 -13.39 -13.19
N ASN A 397 -26.90 -13.54 -13.86
CA ASN A 397 -28.00 -12.57 -13.79
C ASN A 397 -28.79 -12.78 -12.50
N GLY A 398 -28.53 -11.92 -11.49
CA GLY A 398 -29.15 -12.00 -10.18
C GLY A 398 -30.67 -11.84 -10.20
N GLU A 399 -31.18 -10.94 -11.02
CA GLU A 399 -32.65 -10.73 -11.12
C GLU A 399 -33.41 -11.97 -11.61
N SER A 400 -32.79 -12.71 -12.53
CA SER A 400 -33.39 -13.97 -13.00
C SER A 400 -33.41 -15.05 -11.92
N ILE A 401 -32.35 -15.13 -11.11
CA ILE A 401 -32.24 -16.06 -9.98
C ILE A 401 -33.27 -15.68 -8.91
N LYS A 402 -33.31 -14.39 -8.51
CA LYS A 402 -34.28 -13.84 -7.57
C LYS A 402 -35.72 -14.17 -7.99
N ALA A 403 -36.06 -13.89 -9.25
CA ALA A 403 -37.37 -14.19 -9.79
C ALA A 403 -37.73 -15.68 -9.68
N SER A 404 -36.78 -16.58 -10.01
CA SER A 404 -36.99 -18.04 -9.92
C SER A 404 -37.22 -18.50 -8.47
N VAL A 405 -36.44 -17.98 -7.50
CA VAL A 405 -36.56 -18.31 -6.08
C VAL A 405 -37.91 -17.81 -5.54
N VAL A 406 -38.27 -16.56 -5.85
CA VAL A 406 -39.52 -15.93 -5.42
C VAL A 406 -40.72 -16.67 -6.01
N ASP A 407 -40.69 -17.07 -7.28
CA ASP A 407 -41.78 -17.84 -7.92
C ASP A 407 -41.95 -19.23 -7.30
N ALA A 408 -40.87 -19.90 -6.95
CA ALA A 408 -40.93 -21.20 -6.25
C ALA A 408 -41.52 -21.06 -4.86
N LEU A 409 -41.13 -20.04 -4.10
CA LEU A 409 -41.67 -19.77 -2.77
C LEU A 409 -43.12 -19.32 -2.82
N LYS A 410 -43.56 -18.49 -3.78
CA LYS A 410 -44.92 -18.06 -3.97
C LYS A 410 -45.86 -19.22 -4.30
N LYS A 411 -45.39 -20.21 -5.06
CA LYS A 411 -46.15 -21.44 -5.32
C LYS A 411 -46.43 -22.25 -4.06
N ALA A 412 -45.43 -22.32 -3.17
CA ALA A 412 -45.57 -23.06 -1.91
C ALA A 412 -46.34 -22.27 -0.83
N TYR A 413 -46.18 -20.93 -0.83
CA TYR A 413 -46.74 -20.03 0.19
C TYR A 413 -47.45 -18.81 -0.45
N PRO A 414 -48.56 -18.99 -1.14
CA PRO A 414 -49.25 -17.95 -1.92
C PRO A 414 -49.78 -16.77 -1.10
N ALA A 415 -49.93 -16.93 0.21
CA ALA A 415 -50.39 -15.90 1.12
C ALA A 415 -49.32 -14.88 1.52
N TYR A 416 -48.06 -15.14 1.17
CA TYR A 416 -46.90 -14.30 1.53
C TYR A 416 -46.29 -13.65 0.31
N SER A 417 -45.76 -12.44 0.50
CA SER A 417 -44.86 -11.78 -0.42
C SER A 417 -43.44 -11.94 0.07
N PHE A 418 -42.49 -11.88 -0.87
CA PHE A 418 -41.07 -12.06 -0.59
C PHE A 418 -40.31 -10.84 -1.10
N ASP A 419 -39.63 -10.17 -0.18
CA ASP A 419 -38.72 -9.06 -0.47
C ASP A 419 -37.27 -9.59 -0.35
N VAL A 420 -36.57 -9.59 -1.45
CA VAL A 420 -35.28 -10.27 -1.58
C VAL A 420 -34.24 -9.28 -2.02
N GLU A 421 -33.18 -9.17 -1.25
CA GLU A 421 -31.99 -8.42 -1.64
C GLU A 421 -30.96 -9.33 -2.33
N ILE A 422 -30.23 -8.79 -3.29
CA ILE A 422 -29.21 -9.55 -4.01
C ILE A 422 -27.84 -9.03 -3.59
N ASP A 423 -27.08 -9.90 -2.94
CA ASP A 423 -25.70 -9.65 -2.61
C ASP A 423 -24.73 -10.39 -3.54
N ARG A 424 -23.54 -9.87 -3.68
CA ARG A 424 -22.45 -10.51 -4.41
C ARG A 424 -21.47 -11.13 -3.42
N SER A 425 -21.07 -12.37 -3.69
CA SER A 425 -20.05 -13.02 -2.88
C SER A 425 -18.74 -12.23 -2.96
N LEU A 426 -18.23 -11.76 -1.82
CA LEU A 426 -16.89 -11.17 -1.71
C LEU A 426 -15.78 -12.24 -1.61
N GLU A 427 -16.17 -13.53 -1.63
CA GLU A 427 -15.30 -14.68 -1.41
C GLU A 427 -14.84 -15.37 -2.72
N ASP A 428 -15.33 -14.95 -3.88
CA ASP A 428 -15.04 -15.56 -5.20
C ASP A 428 -13.72 -15.05 -5.81
#